data_fec719eaf9efe688dfeb7332d6b08d64
#
_entry.id   fec719eaf9efe688dfeb7332d6b08d64
#
_cell.length_a   1.000
_cell.length_b   1.000
_cell.length_c   1.000
_cell.angle_alpha   90.00
_cell.angle_beta   90.00
_cell.angle_gamma   90.00
#
_symmetry.space_group_name_H-M   'P 1'
#
loop_
_entity.id
_entity.type
_entity.pdbx_description
1 polymer ?
#
loop_
_entity_poly.entity_id
_entity_poly.type
_entity_poly.pdbx_seq_one_letter_code
_entity_poly.pdbx_strand_id
1 'polypeptide(L)'
;FKSLSKPEEELSQVEQAKPVARKRAEEKVDDQSGLSLRNIFENFVVGSNNEFAHAAALAVAQSPARAYNPLFIYGGVGLGKTHLMQAIGHYVHQHSKDSKVAYVSSEKFLNEFIDAIQNKNYVRFRKKYRQCDILLIDDIHFLAGKEQIQEEFFHTFNTLFDAQRQIVL
;
A
#
# COMPACT_ATOMS: atom_id res chain seq x y z
N PHE A 1 34.21 -43.69 -53.51
CA PHE A 1 35.42 -43.88 -52.71
C PHE A 1 35.28 -43.10 -51.41
N LYS A 2 35.28 -43.82 -50.30
CA LYS A 2 35.28 -43.42 -48.89
C LYS A 2 34.14 -42.53 -48.42
N SER A 3 33.20 -43.20 -47.82
CA SER A 3 32.29 -42.73 -46.81
C SER A 3 32.98 -41.87 -45.74
N LEU A 4 32.33 -40.74 -45.37
CA LEU A 4 32.56 -40.08 -44.13
C LEU A 4 31.27 -40.10 -43.36
N SER A 5 31.29 -40.95 -42.33
CA SER A 5 30.26 -41.12 -41.33
C SER A 5 30.08 -39.83 -40.52
N LYS A 6 28.84 -39.48 -40.30
CA LYS A 6 28.40 -38.51 -39.27
C LYS A 6 28.81 -38.93 -37.86
N PRO A 7 28.99 -38.02 -36.95
CA PRO A 7 28.61 -38.19 -35.57
C PRO A 7 27.32 -37.46 -35.26
N GLU A 8 26.23 -38.20 -35.22
CA GLU A 8 25.10 -37.91 -34.36
C GLU A 8 25.49 -38.38 -32.96
N GLU A 9 25.42 -37.48 -31.99
CA GLU A 9 25.27 -37.71 -30.56
C GLU A 9 25.97 -36.64 -29.76
N GLU A 10 25.24 -35.52 -29.54
CA GLU A 10 25.42 -34.65 -28.39
C GLU A 10 24.30 -33.59 -28.35
N LEU A 11 23.06 -34.06 -28.21
CA LEU A 11 21.91 -33.20 -27.94
C LEU A 11 20.94 -33.92 -27.00
N SER A 12 21.38 -34.17 -25.78
CA SER A 12 20.46 -34.60 -24.74
C SER A 12 21.05 -34.34 -23.35
N GLN A 13 20.98 -33.12 -22.89
CA GLN A 13 20.92 -32.78 -21.46
C GLN A 13 20.62 -31.29 -21.31
N VAL A 14 19.45 -30.87 -21.75
CA VAL A 14 18.83 -29.67 -21.20
C VAL A 14 18.03 -30.14 -19.98
N GLU A 15 18.68 -30.10 -18.86
CA GLU A 15 18.12 -30.36 -17.56
C GLU A 15 16.95 -29.41 -17.31
N GLN A 16 15.74 -29.96 -17.27
CA GLN A 16 14.51 -29.24 -16.94
C GLN A 16 14.63 -28.69 -15.52
N ALA A 17 14.96 -27.42 -15.41
CA ALA A 17 14.85 -26.68 -14.16
C ALA A 17 13.36 -26.63 -13.77
N LYS A 18 12.99 -27.43 -12.78
CA LYS A 18 11.69 -27.36 -12.13
C LYS A 18 11.43 -25.95 -11.63
N PRO A 19 10.25 -25.35 -11.85
CA PRO A 19 9.93 -24.07 -11.28
C PRO A 19 9.96 -24.17 -9.74
N VAL A 20 10.91 -23.51 -9.12
CA VAL A 20 10.96 -23.33 -7.68
C VAL A 20 9.73 -22.50 -7.32
N ALA A 21 8.70 -23.15 -6.80
CA ALA A 21 7.56 -22.51 -6.19
C ALA A 21 8.08 -21.67 -5.02
N ARG A 22 8.26 -20.36 -5.24
CA ARG A 22 8.47 -19.40 -4.16
C ARG A 22 7.24 -19.49 -3.26
N LYS A 23 7.36 -20.19 -2.13
CA LYS A 23 6.40 -20.11 -1.04
C LYS A 23 6.25 -18.62 -0.72
N ARG A 24 5.09 -18.03 -1.02
CA ARG A 24 4.69 -16.74 -0.46
C ARG A 24 4.78 -16.93 1.06
N ALA A 25 5.81 -16.36 1.67
CA ALA A 25 5.88 -16.28 3.10
C ALA A 25 4.61 -15.55 3.55
N GLU A 26 3.82 -16.17 4.41
CA GLU A 26 2.64 -15.55 5.01
C GLU A 26 3.07 -14.20 5.60
N GLU A 27 2.58 -13.11 5.02
CA GLU A 27 2.83 -11.78 5.54
C GLU A 27 2.15 -11.70 6.90
N LYS A 28 2.94 -11.61 7.95
CA LYS A 28 2.42 -11.34 9.27
C LYS A 28 1.88 -9.90 9.25
N VAL A 29 0.57 -9.80 9.28
CA VAL A 29 -0.17 -8.54 9.35
C VAL A 29 -0.57 -8.33 10.81
N ASP A 30 -0.47 -7.11 11.30
CA ASP A 30 -1.08 -6.77 12.57
C ASP A 30 -2.59 -6.74 12.42
N ASP A 31 -3.27 -7.67 13.08
CA ASP A 31 -4.73 -7.88 12.97
C ASP A 31 -5.56 -6.62 13.31
N GLN A 32 -5.01 -5.69 14.07
CA GLN A 32 -5.72 -4.48 14.49
C GLN A 32 -5.58 -3.33 13.48
N SER A 33 -4.39 -3.15 12.91
CA SER A 33 -4.10 -2.02 12.01
C SER A 33 -4.17 -2.38 10.53
N GLY A 34 -4.08 -3.67 10.18
CA GLY A 34 -3.97 -4.13 8.80
C GLY A 34 -2.61 -3.83 8.14
N LEU A 35 -1.62 -3.39 8.93
CA LEU A 35 -0.27 -3.06 8.46
C LEU A 35 0.62 -4.30 8.49
N SER A 36 1.39 -4.53 7.42
CA SER A 36 2.40 -5.59 7.39
C SER A 36 3.57 -5.24 8.31
N LEU A 37 3.91 -6.12 9.24
CA LEU A 37 5.02 -5.93 10.19
C LEU A 37 6.40 -5.75 9.53
N ARG A 38 6.52 -6.04 8.24
CA ARG A 38 7.77 -5.88 7.48
C ARG A 38 7.94 -4.48 6.90
N ASN A 39 6.83 -3.76 6.70
CA ASN A 39 6.82 -2.47 6.00
C ASN A 39 7.04 -1.32 7.00
N ILE A 40 8.23 -1.30 7.57
CA ILE A 40 8.74 -0.26 8.48
C ILE A 40 9.88 0.52 7.79
N PHE A 41 10.19 1.72 8.26
CA PHE A 41 11.25 2.55 7.66
C PHE A 41 12.61 1.87 7.67
N GLU A 42 12.94 1.13 8.73
CA GLU A 42 14.21 0.43 8.91
C GLU A 42 14.45 -0.66 7.86
N ASN A 43 13.40 -1.22 7.32
CA ASN A 43 13.47 -2.26 6.28
C ASN A 43 13.39 -1.69 4.86
N PHE A 44 13.21 -0.39 4.70
CA PHE A 44 13.12 0.25 3.40
C PHE A 44 14.50 0.51 2.82
N VAL A 45 14.75 0.03 1.60
CA VAL A 45 16.03 0.25 0.92
C VAL A 45 16.01 1.62 0.25
N VAL A 46 16.79 2.55 0.79
CA VAL A 46 16.93 3.91 0.25
C VAL A 46 18.00 3.93 -0.85
N GLY A 47 17.67 4.55 -1.97
CA GLY A 47 18.56 4.82 -3.08
C GLY A 47 18.27 6.17 -3.73
N SER A 48 19.10 6.61 -4.66
CA SER A 48 18.98 7.94 -5.29
C SER A 48 17.61 8.23 -5.92
N ASN A 49 16.89 7.18 -6.35
CA ASN A 49 15.59 7.33 -7.02
C ASN A 49 14.40 7.44 -6.06
N ASN A 50 14.58 7.12 -4.78
CA ASN A 50 13.50 7.11 -3.79
C ASN A 50 13.83 7.87 -2.49
N GLU A 51 15.01 8.46 -2.40
CA GLU A 51 15.48 9.21 -1.24
C GLU A 51 14.52 10.34 -0.87
N PHE A 52 14.06 11.10 -1.85
CA PHE A 52 13.10 12.18 -1.63
C PHE A 52 11.75 11.65 -1.11
N ALA A 53 11.22 10.56 -1.69
CA ALA A 53 9.98 9.95 -1.25
C ALA A 53 10.10 9.41 0.19
N HIS A 54 11.23 8.78 0.51
CA HIS A 54 11.54 8.32 1.86
C HIS A 54 11.60 9.49 2.86
N ALA A 55 12.32 10.57 2.54
CA ALA A 55 12.44 11.75 3.39
C ALA A 55 11.09 12.43 3.63
N ALA A 56 10.27 12.57 2.57
CA ALA A 56 8.92 13.13 2.67
C ALA A 56 8.00 12.27 3.54
N ALA A 57 8.04 10.93 3.36
CA ALA A 57 7.27 9.99 4.17
C ALA A 57 7.67 10.05 5.64
N LEU A 58 8.98 10.12 5.94
CA LEU A 58 9.48 10.26 7.30
C LEU A 58 9.07 11.59 7.94
N ALA A 59 9.14 12.70 7.20
CA ALA A 59 8.69 14.02 7.68
C ALA A 59 7.20 14.01 8.04
N VAL A 60 6.37 13.37 7.22
CA VAL A 60 4.93 13.20 7.50
C VAL A 60 4.70 12.32 8.72
N ALA A 61 5.45 11.22 8.86
CA ALA A 61 5.34 10.35 10.03
C ALA A 61 5.70 11.05 11.34
N GLN A 62 6.74 11.90 11.32
CA GLN A 62 7.21 12.67 12.48
C GLN A 62 6.30 13.84 12.84
N SER A 63 5.66 14.45 11.84
CA SER A 63 4.82 15.64 12.03
C SER A 63 3.59 15.57 11.12
N PRO A 64 2.60 14.72 11.45
CA PRO A 64 1.39 14.57 10.63
C PRO A 64 0.65 15.89 10.45
N ALA A 65 0.10 16.10 9.26
CA ALA A 65 -0.65 17.26 8.80
C ALA A 65 0.16 18.59 8.76
N ARG A 66 1.46 18.57 9.02
CA ARG A 66 2.31 19.76 9.04
C ARG A 66 3.29 19.86 7.88
N ALA A 67 3.92 18.74 7.50
CA ALA A 67 4.94 18.74 6.45
C ALA A 67 4.29 18.74 5.05
N TYR A 68 3.55 17.71 4.74
CA TYR A 68 2.85 17.52 3.46
C TYR A 68 1.47 16.94 3.72
N ASN A 69 0.41 17.67 3.37
CA ASN A 69 -0.97 17.18 3.50
C ASN A 69 -1.84 17.71 2.35
N PRO A 70 -2.31 16.82 1.47
CA PRO A 70 -2.02 15.39 1.42
C PRO A 70 -0.58 15.07 0.98
N LEU A 71 -0.05 13.91 1.40
CA LEU A 71 1.12 13.32 0.78
C LEU A 71 0.66 12.36 -0.32
N PHE A 72 1.09 12.62 -1.56
CA PHE A 72 0.78 11.77 -2.70
C PHE A 72 2.03 11.04 -3.18
N ILE A 73 2.05 9.70 -3.03
CA ILE A 73 3.17 8.83 -3.41
C ILE A 73 2.82 8.13 -4.72
N TYR A 74 3.49 8.48 -5.80
CA TYR A 74 3.24 7.88 -7.11
C TYR A 74 4.52 7.32 -7.73
N GLY A 75 4.36 6.40 -8.67
CA GLY A 75 5.48 5.76 -9.36
C GLY A 75 5.11 4.37 -9.88
N GLY A 76 6.03 3.74 -10.57
CA GLY A 76 5.87 2.41 -11.15
C GLY A 76 5.59 1.31 -10.12
N VAL A 77 5.24 0.13 -10.61
CA VAL A 77 5.01 -1.06 -9.78
C VAL A 77 6.33 -1.50 -9.13
N GLY A 78 6.27 -1.98 -7.88
CA GLY A 78 7.43 -2.55 -7.19
C GLY A 78 8.41 -1.53 -6.60
N LEU A 79 8.15 -0.22 -6.67
CA LEU A 79 9.04 0.82 -6.15
C LEU A 79 8.90 1.09 -4.64
N GLY A 80 8.06 0.34 -3.93
CA GLY A 80 7.93 0.44 -2.48
C GLY A 80 6.92 1.49 -1.98
N LYS A 81 5.96 1.94 -2.82
CA LYS A 81 4.91 2.89 -2.42
C LYS A 81 4.13 2.40 -1.21
N THR A 82 3.58 1.20 -1.28
CA THR A 82 2.87 0.54 -0.17
C THR A 82 3.74 0.42 1.07
N HIS A 83 5.03 0.09 0.91
CA HIS A 83 5.98 0.01 2.02
C HIS A 83 6.12 1.36 2.73
N LEU A 84 6.39 2.44 2.01
CA LEU A 84 6.51 3.78 2.60
C LEU A 84 5.21 4.23 3.29
N MET A 85 4.07 3.98 2.65
CA MET A 85 2.76 4.30 3.22
C MET A 85 2.53 3.58 4.54
N GLN A 86 2.79 2.27 4.59
CA GLN A 86 2.64 1.49 5.81
C GLN A 86 3.68 1.84 6.87
N ALA A 87 4.91 2.20 6.46
CA ALA A 87 5.94 2.68 7.38
C ALA A 87 5.52 3.96 8.12
N ILE A 88 4.83 4.87 7.44
CA ILE A 88 4.22 6.04 8.10
C ILE A 88 3.24 5.59 9.19
N GLY A 89 2.35 4.64 8.86
CA GLY A 89 1.36 4.11 9.80
C GLY A 89 2.00 3.46 11.02
N HIS A 90 3.01 2.62 10.82
CA HIS A 90 3.76 1.99 11.90
C HIS A 90 4.46 3.02 12.80
N TYR A 91 5.16 3.98 12.20
CA TYR A 91 5.87 5.00 12.95
C TYR A 91 4.93 5.79 13.87
N VAL A 92 3.79 6.24 13.34
CA VAL A 92 2.80 6.99 14.12
C VAL A 92 2.21 6.13 15.23
N HIS A 93 1.86 4.88 14.93
CA HIS A 93 1.30 3.96 15.94
C HIS A 93 2.28 3.69 17.10
N GLN A 94 3.58 3.64 16.80
CA GLN A 94 4.62 3.43 17.82
C GLN A 94 4.87 4.68 18.68
N HIS A 95 4.79 5.88 18.09
CA HIS A 95 5.13 7.14 18.78
C HIS A 95 3.91 7.85 19.37
N SER A 96 2.70 7.52 18.94
CA SER A 96 1.46 8.13 19.37
C SER A 96 0.37 7.08 19.54
N LYS A 97 0.36 6.40 20.67
CA LYS A 97 -0.55 5.26 20.97
C LYS A 97 -2.03 5.60 20.84
N ASP A 98 -2.39 6.87 21.09
CA ASP A 98 -3.78 7.35 21.00
C ASP A 98 -4.19 7.75 19.58
N SER A 99 -3.25 7.82 18.65
CA SER A 99 -3.53 8.21 17.27
C SER A 99 -4.24 7.09 16.51
N LYS A 100 -5.35 7.45 15.89
CA LYS A 100 -6.15 6.54 15.07
C LYS A 100 -5.61 6.53 13.64
N VAL A 101 -4.87 5.48 13.30
CA VAL A 101 -4.36 5.25 11.96
C VAL A 101 -5.35 4.34 11.22
N ALA A 102 -5.83 4.77 10.06
CA ALA A 102 -6.65 3.97 9.16
C ALA A 102 -5.85 3.68 7.88
N TYR A 103 -5.46 2.43 7.68
CA TYR A 103 -4.86 1.94 6.45
C TYR A 103 -5.86 1.08 5.68
N VAL A 104 -6.00 1.33 4.40
CA VAL A 104 -6.93 0.59 3.54
C VAL A 104 -6.46 0.63 2.09
N SER A 105 -6.61 -0.49 1.34
CA SER A 105 -6.54 -0.43 -0.11
C SER A 105 -7.82 0.19 -0.66
N SER A 106 -7.75 0.86 -1.80
CA SER A 106 -8.94 1.45 -2.43
C SER A 106 -9.99 0.40 -2.82
N GLU A 107 -9.57 -0.82 -3.13
CA GLU A 107 -10.46 -1.96 -3.36
C GLU A 107 -11.24 -2.33 -2.08
N LYS A 108 -10.55 -2.45 -0.95
CA LYS A 108 -11.19 -2.73 0.35
C LYS A 108 -12.10 -1.58 0.78
N PHE A 109 -11.70 -0.33 0.54
CA PHE A 109 -12.52 0.85 0.80
C PHE A 109 -13.83 0.80 0.00
N LEU A 110 -13.77 0.44 -1.29
CA LEU A 110 -14.94 0.24 -2.14
C LEU A 110 -15.84 -0.89 -1.62
N ASN A 111 -15.27 -2.04 -1.27
CA ASN A 111 -16.03 -3.19 -0.79
C ASN A 111 -16.75 -2.87 0.54
N GLU A 112 -16.07 -2.19 1.47
CA GLU A 112 -16.67 -1.75 2.72
C GLU A 112 -17.76 -0.68 2.50
N PHE A 113 -17.63 0.17 1.48
CA PHE A 113 -18.67 1.12 1.10
C PHE A 113 -19.90 0.42 0.56
N ILE A 114 -19.73 -0.56 -0.34
CA ILE A 114 -20.85 -1.36 -0.87
C ILE A 114 -21.57 -2.10 0.25
N ASP A 115 -20.82 -2.72 1.16
CA ASP A 115 -21.36 -3.40 2.34
C ASP A 115 -22.16 -2.44 3.23
N ALA A 116 -21.63 -1.24 3.44
CA ALA A 116 -22.33 -0.19 4.22
C ALA A 116 -23.65 0.26 3.58
N ILE A 117 -23.73 0.26 2.24
CA ILE A 117 -24.99 0.53 1.52
C ILE A 117 -25.98 -0.62 1.73
N GLN A 118 -25.55 -1.85 1.47
CA GLN A 118 -26.39 -3.05 1.53
C GLN A 118 -26.97 -3.27 2.95
N ASN A 119 -26.13 -3.07 3.97
CA ASN A 119 -26.49 -3.30 5.37
C ASN A 119 -26.94 -2.04 6.11
N LYS A 120 -27.15 -0.93 5.39
CA LYS A 120 -27.57 0.38 5.95
C LYS A 120 -26.68 0.86 7.10
N ASN A 121 -25.39 0.58 7.03
CA ASN A 121 -24.43 0.85 8.10
C ASN A 121 -23.44 1.98 7.77
N TYR A 122 -23.94 3.02 7.11
CA TYR A 122 -23.16 4.19 6.69
C TYR A 122 -22.46 4.92 7.84
N VAL A 123 -23.12 4.99 8.99
CA VAL A 123 -22.58 5.69 10.16
C VAL A 123 -21.26 5.07 10.61
N ARG A 124 -21.20 3.73 10.64
CA ARG A 124 -19.98 3.00 11.03
C ARG A 124 -18.86 3.20 10.00
N PHE A 125 -19.17 3.11 8.70
CA PHE A 125 -18.22 3.36 7.62
C PHE A 125 -17.61 4.77 7.73
N ARG A 126 -18.46 5.80 7.81
CA ARG A 126 -18.02 7.19 7.94
C ARG A 126 -17.24 7.44 9.22
N LYS A 127 -17.67 6.86 10.35
CA LYS A 127 -16.92 6.96 11.60
C LYS A 127 -15.51 6.40 11.48
N LYS A 128 -15.36 5.25 10.82
CA LYS A 128 -14.05 4.60 10.60
C LYS A 128 -13.08 5.49 9.83
N TYR A 129 -13.53 6.10 8.73
CA TYR A 129 -12.66 6.81 7.80
C TYR A 129 -12.62 8.33 8.02
N ARG A 130 -13.64 8.94 8.61
CA ARG A 130 -13.70 10.39 8.83
C ARG A 130 -13.29 10.83 10.25
N GLN A 131 -13.05 9.88 11.17
CA GLN A 131 -12.61 10.16 12.54
C GLN A 131 -11.21 9.62 12.87
N CYS A 132 -10.44 9.26 11.85
CA CYS A 132 -9.03 8.90 12.04
C CYS A 132 -8.16 10.16 12.08
N ASP A 133 -6.98 10.03 12.67
CA ASP A 133 -5.97 11.08 12.70
C ASP A 133 -5.10 11.05 11.44
N ILE A 134 -4.94 9.85 10.89
CA ILE A 134 -4.22 9.60 9.64
C ILE A 134 -5.00 8.60 8.79
N LEU A 135 -5.25 8.98 7.54
CA LEU A 135 -5.84 8.12 6.52
C LEU A 135 -4.78 7.77 5.48
N LEU A 136 -4.53 6.48 5.33
CA LEU A 136 -3.62 5.90 4.34
C LEU A 136 -4.45 5.08 3.36
N ILE A 137 -4.59 5.55 2.11
CA ILE A 137 -5.32 4.81 1.05
C ILE A 137 -4.35 4.43 -0.05
N ASP A 138 -4.16 3.13 -0.20
CA ASP A 138 -3.28 2.56 -1.23
C ASP A 138 -4.04 2.31 -2.54
N ASP A 139 -3.32 2.42 -3.66
CA ASP A 139 -3.81 2.14 -5.01
C ASP A 139 -5.07 2.93 -5.40
N ILE A 140 -5.11 4.24 -5.11
CA ILE A 140 -6.26 5.13 -5.32
C ILE A 140 -6.82 5.07 -6.76
N HIS A 141 -6.02 4.66 -7.74
CA HIS A 141 -6.44 4.56 -9.14
C HIS A 141 -7.60 3.56 -9.37
N PHE A 142 -7.80 2.58 -8.49
CA PHE A 142 -8.93 1.64 -8.57
C PHE A 142 -10.31 2.31 -8.37
N LEU A 143 -10.35 3.52 -7.84
CA LEU A 143 -11.58 4.29 -7.72
C LEU A 143 -11.98 4.96 -9.05
N ALA A 144 -11.09 4.99 -10.04
CA ALA A 144 -11.38 5.61 -11.33
C ALA A 144 -12.61 4.97 -12.00
N GLY A 145 -13.49 5.82 -12.57
CA GLY A 145 -14.71 5.38 -13.26
C GLY A 145 -15.85 4.91 -12.35
N LYS A 146 -15.72 5.04 -11.02
CA LYS A 146 -16.76 4.64 -10.05
C LYS A 146 -17.29 5.86 -9.30
N GLU A 147 -18.20 6.60 -9.93
CA GLU A 147 -18.67 7.91 -9.46
C GLU A 147 -19.11 7.94 -7.98
N GLN A 148 -19.94 7.01 -7.54
CA GLN A 148 -20.48 7.01 -6.18
C GLN A 148 -19.38 6.88 -5.10
N ILE A 149 -18.41 6.03 -5.32
CA ILE A 149 -17.30 5.89 -4.35
C ILE A 149 -16.33 7.04 -4.43
N GLN A 150 -16.12 7.64 -5.62
CA GLN A 150 -15.33 8.85 -5.78
C GLN A 150 -15.95 10.01 -4.99
N GLU A 151 -17.27 10.17 -5.04
CA GLU A 151 -17.99 11.18 -4.26
C GLU A 151 -17.84 10.94 -2.75
N GLU A 152 -18.03 9.71 -2.28
CA GLU A 152 -17.86 9.37 -0.85
C GLU A 152 -16.41 9.56 -0.40
N PHE A 153 -15.44 9.20 -1.25
CA PHE A 153 -14.03 9.46 -1.00
C PHE A 153 -13.74 10.96 -0.91
N PHE A 154 -14.28 11.76 -1.84
CA PHE A 154 -14.11 13.21 -1.84
C PHE A 154 -14.67 13.87 -0.58
N HIS A 155 -15.84 13.45 -0.13
CA HIS A 155 -16.40 13.91 1.14
C HIS A 155 -15.55 13.50 2.35
N THR A 156 -14.99 12.31 2.33
CA THR A 156 -14.08 11.83 3.39
C THR A 156 -12.79 12.63 3.38
N PHE A 157 -12.22 12.88 2.20
CA PHE A 157 -11.03 13.70 2.01
C PHE A 157 -11.22 15.11 2.56
N ASN A 158 -12.30 15.80 2.15
CA ASN A 158 -12.57 17.16 2.61
C ASN A 158 -12.78 17.22 4.13
N THR A 159 -13.52 16.27 4.70
CA THR A 159 -13.75 16.21 6.15
C THR A 159 -12.44 16.11 6.92
N LEU A 160 -11.51 15.27 6.45
CA LEU A 160 -10.20 15.09 7.10
C LEU A 160 -9.28 16.27 6.87
N PHE A 161 -9.26 16.81 5.64
CA PHE A 161 -8.42 17.94 5.27
C PHE A 161 -8.79 19.20 6.07
N ASP A 162 -10.08 19.52 6.16
CA ASP A 162 -10.60 20.66 6.92
C ASP A 162 -10.34 20.49 8.43
N ALA A 163 -10.36 19.26 8.93
CA ALA A 163 -10.01 18.94 10.31
C ALA A 163 -8.48 18.87 10.55
N GLN A 164 -7.66 19.22 9.57
CA GLN A 164 -6.20 19.12 9.63
C GLN A 164 -5.69 17.73 10.02
N ARG A 165 -6.34 16.69 9.49
CA ARG A 165 -5.90 15.32 9.62
C ARG A 165 -5.01 14.91 8.46
N GLN A 166 -4.03 14.05 8.70
CA GLN A 166 -3.11 13.63 7.66
C GLN A 166 -3.79 12.68 6.67
N ILE A 167 -3.54 12.93 5.38
CA ILE A 167 -3.97 12.06 4.28
C ILE A 167 -2.73 11.64 3.49
N VAL A 168 -2.62 10.34 3.16
CA VAL A 168 -1.58 9.77 2.30
C VAL A 168 -2.25 8.93 1.22
N LEU A 169 -1.88 9.18 -0.03
CA LEU A 169 -2.45 8.53 -1.23
C LEU A 169 -1.36 7.93 -2.10
#